data_0a8ebde6a5a1b9e7ef5c7d547cd728d5
#
_entry.id   0a8ebde6a5a1b9e7ef5c7d547cd728d5
#
_cell.length_a   1.000
_cell.length_b   1.000
_cell.length_c   1.000
_cell.angle_alpha   90.00
_cell.angle_beta   90.00
_cell.angle_gamma   90.00
#
_symmetry.space_group_name_H-M   'P 1'
#
loop_
_entity.id
_entity.type
_entity.pdbx_description
1 polymer ?
#
loop_
_entity_poly.entity_id
_entity_poly.type
_entity_poly.pdbx_seq_one_letter_code
_entity_poly.pdbx_strand_id
1 'polypeptide(L)'
;MGFYREWIVPALIDLSMRNEVLRPYRARIAGAAQGRVLDVGVGSGLNLPFYAGQVVEIFGLDPSPRLLARAQANAAQTQCPVRLIEGSAERIPLADRSVDTIVMTWTGCSIPAVGAALADMRRVLRPGGHLLFVEHGRAPQAGVARWQDRLDPFWHVLSGGCHLNRKIDDLLSDAGFRVERLETGYIPGPRIMTFMYQGAASPR
;
A
#
# COMPACT_ATOMS: atom_id res chain seq x y z
N MET A 1 16.95 18.87 7.10
CA MET A 1 16.36 17.54 6.74
C MET A 1 15.32 17.61 5.60
N GLY A 2 14.96 18.80 5.09
CA GLY A 2 13.91 18.94 4.08
C GLY A 2 14.25 18.30 2.73
N PHE A 3 15.36 18.72 2.09
CA PHE A 3 15.67 18.34 0.70
C PHE A 3 15.78 16.82 0.47
N TYR A 4 16.42 16.06 1.34
CA TYR A 4 16.54 14.60 1.21
C TYR A 4 15.18 13.92 1.23
N ARG A 5 14.32 14.23 2.21
CA ARG A 5 12.98 13.62 2.34
C ARG A 5 12.02 14.05 1.24
N GLU A 6 12.12 15.28 0.78
CA GLU A 6 11.20 15.82 -0.23
C GLU A 6 11.58 15.45 -1.67
N TRP A 7 12.88 15.29 -1.97
CA TRP A 7 13.35 15.12 -3.34
C TRP A 7 13.97 13.74 -3.60
N ILE A 8 14.84 13.28 -2.72
CA ILE A 8 15.65 12.08 -2.96
C ILE A 8 14.86 10.82 -2.62
N VAL A 9 14.26 10.77 -1.43
CA VAL A 9 13.52 9.59 -0.96
C VAL A 9 12.37 9.21 -1.90
N PRO A 10 11.46 10.13 -2.32
CA PRO A 10 10.38 9.76 -3.25
C PRO A 10 10.91 9.27 -4.61
N ALA A 11 12.02 9.84 -5.10
CA ALA A 11 12.61 9.38 -6.35
C ALA A 11 13.22 7.98 -6.25
N LEU A 12 13.91 7.66 -5.14
CA LEU A 12 14.48 6.33 -4.89
C LEU A 12 13.38 5.29 -4.68
N ILE A 13 12.33 5.63 -3.93
CA ILE A 13 11.16 4.76 -3.74
C ILE A 13 10.52 4.47 -5.11
N ASP A 14 10.22 5.50 -5.89
CA ASP A 14 9.60 5.33 -7.20
C ASP A 14 10.45 4.42 -8.12
N LEU A 15 11.77 4.62 -8.12
CA LEU A 15 12.68 3.77 -8.90
C LEU A 15 12.67 2.31 -8.42
N SER A 16 12.74 2.08 -7.11
CA SER A 16 12.72 0.73 -6.53
C SER A 16 11.39 0.02 -6.79
N MET A 17 10.29 0.78 -6.75
CA MET A 17 8.94 0.27 -6.97
C MET A 17 8.62 -0.06 -8.44
N ARG A 18 9.46 0.37 -9.40
CA ARG A 18 9.36 0.01 -10.84
C ARG A 18 9.95 -1.37 -11.15
N ASN A 19 10.46 -2.09 -10.16
CA ASN A 19 11.03 -3.42 -10.37
C ASN A 19 9.98 -4.38 -10.96
N GLU A 20 10.33 -5.02 -12.09
CA GLU A 20 9.46 -5.96 -12.82
C GLU A 20 9.01 -7.17 -11.97
N VAL A 21 9.79 -7.55 -10.95
CA VAL A 21 9.41 -8.60 -9.99
C VAL A 21 8.12 -8.26 -9.23
N LEU A 22 7.82 -6.97 -9.05
CA LEU A 22 6.63 -6.49 -8.34
C LEU A 22 5.39 -6.42 -9.23
N ARG A 23 5.57 -6.41 -10.55
CA ARG A 23 4.49 -6.26 -11.54
C ARG A 23 3.39 -7.32 -11.44
N PRO A 24 3.69 -8.63 -11.31
CA PRO A 24 2.66 -9.66 -11.16
C PRO A 24 1.79 -9.47 -9.91
N TYR A 25 2.39 -8.98 -8.81
CA TYR A 25 1.68 -8.67 -7.57
C TYR A 25 0.69 -7.52 -7.77
N ARG A 26 1.14 -6.42 -8.42
CA ARG A 26 0.26 -5.30 -8.77
C ARG A 26 -0.90 -5.75 -9.65
N ALA A 27 -0.59 -6.48 -10.72
CA ALA A 27 -1.60 -6.98 -11.65
C ALA A 27 -2.66 -7.83 -10.95
N ARG A 28 -2.25 -8.69 -10.00
CA ARG A 28 -3.17 -9.52 -9.23
C ARG A 28 -4.04 -8.71 -8.28
N ILE A 29 -3.45 -7.78 -7.53
CA ILE A 29 -4.15 -7.00 -6.51
C ILE A 29 -5.04 -5.92 -7.16
N ALA A 30 -4.51 -5.08 -8.03
CA ALA A 30 -5.29 -4.04 -8.70
C ALA A 30 -6.32 -4.63 -9.68
N GLY A 31 -5.97 -5.72 -10.38
CA GLY A 31 -6.90 -6.41 -11.28
C GLY A 31 -8.07 -7.11 -10.59
N ALA A 32 -7.98 -7.37 -9.28
CA ALA A 32 -9.09 -7.92 -8.49
C ALA A 32 -10.00 -6.84 -7.89
N ALA A 33 -9.65 -5.56 -8.01
CA ALA A 33 -10.42 -4.45 -7.48
C ALA A 33 -11.71 -4.23 -8.31
N GLN A 34 -12.77 -3.78 -7.65
CA GLN A 34 -14.06 -3.52 -8.26
C GLN A 34 -14.78 -2.33 -7.62
N GLY A 35 -15.73 -1.76 -8.35
CA GLY A 35 -16.53 -0.65 -7.89
C GLY A 35 -15.71 0.65 -7.73
N ARG A 36 -16.00 1.42 -6.69
CA ARG A 36 -15.24 2.61 -6.32
C ARG A 36 -14.03 2.20 -5.51
N VAL A 37 -12.85 2.51 -6.00
CA VAL A 37 -11.57 2.07 -5.43
C VAL A 37 -10.85 3.22 -4.74
N LEU A 38 -10.32 2.96 -3.55
CA LEU A 38 -9.32 3.81 -2.92
C LEU A 38 -7.95 3.13 -3.01
N ASP A 39 -7.03 3.71 -3.77
CA ASP A 39 -5.62 3.28 -3.84
C ASP A 39 -4.82 4.09 -2.82
N VAL A 40 -4.47 3.46 -1.70
CA VAL A 40 -3.77 4.09 -0.57
C VAL A 40 -2.27 4.04 -0.80
N GLY A 41 -1.64 5.21 -0.82
CA GLY A 41 -0.24 5.35 -1.22
C GLY A 41 -0.08 5.10 -2.72
N VAL A 42 -0.92 5.74 -3.54
CA VAL A 42 -0.91 5.57 -5.01
C VAL A 42 0.46 5.90 -5.61
N GLY A 43 1.27 6.70 -4.93
CA GLY A 43 2.62 7.06 -5.36
C GLY A 43 2.63 7.70 -6.74
N SER A 44 3.48 7.19 -7.62
CA SER A 44 3.53 7.61 -9.03
C SER A 44 2.48 6.92 -9.93
N GLY A 45 1.51 6.20 -9.35
CA GLY A 45 0.41 5.58 -10.09
C GLY A 45 0.76 4.25 -10.74
N LEU A 46 1.71 3.49 -10.19
CA LEU A 46 2.16 2.22 -10.78
C LEU A 46 1.10 1.10 -10.76
N ASN A 47 0.05 1.23 -9.93
CA ASN A 47 -1.09 0.32 -9.95
C ASN A 47 -2.11 0.67 -11.04
N LEU A 48 -2.20 1.94 -11.43
CA LEU A 48 -3.26 2.46 -12.30
C LEU A 48 -3.46 1.68 -13.61
N PRO A 49 -2.40 1.24 -14.32
CA PRO A 49 -2.55 0.46 -15.55
C PRO A 49 -3.15 -0.94 -15.37
N PHE A 50 -3.24 -1.44 -14.12
CA PHE A 50 -3.73 -2.79 -13.83
C PHE A 50 -5.18 -2.84 -13.38
N TYR A 51 -5.82 -1.70 -13.13
CA TYR A 51 -7.25 -1.67 -12.84
C TYR A 51 -8.07 -2.06 -14.07
N ALA A 52 -8.98 -3.00 -13.88
CA ALA A 52 -9.78 -3.59 -14.95
C ALA A 52 -11.20 -2.98 -15.04
N GLY A 53 -11.98 -3.39 -16.05
CA GLY A 53 -13.28 -2.82 -16.37
C GLY A 53 -14.41 -2.96 -15.32
N GLN A 54 -14.15 -3.63 -14.19
CA GLN A 54 -15.09 -3.65 -13.05
C GLN A 54 -14.92 -2.44 -12.10
N VAL A 55 -13.88 -1.62 -12.33
CA VAL A 55 -13.62 -0.41 -11.56
C VAL A 55 -14.39 0.76 -12.17
N VAL A 56 -15.15 1.45 -11.33
CA VAL A 56 -16.01 2.59 -11.74
C VAL A 56 -15.26 3.92 -11.59
N GLU A 57 -14.50 4.08 -10.52
CA GLU A 57 -13.77 5.30 -10.19
C GLU A 57 -12.61 4.95 -9.24
N ILE A 58 -11.48 5.64 -9.39
CA ILE A 58 -10.30 5.49 -8.52
C ILE A 58 -10.03 6.78 -7.77
N PHE A 59 -9.90 6.68 -6.46
CA PHE A 59 -9.35 7.72 -5.59
C PHE A 59 -7.91 7.33 -5.25
N GLY A 60 -6.93 8.02 -5.83
CA GLY A 60 -5.51 7.81 -5.54
C GLY A 60 -5.04 8.75 -4.43
N LEU A 61 -4.80 8.21 -3.24
CA LEU A 61 -4.37 8.98 -2.06
C LEU A 61 -2.86 8.85 -1.84
N ASP A 62 -2.16 9.96 -1.74
CA ASP A 62 -0.74 10.00 -1.38
C ASP A 62 -0.39 11.32 -0.69
N PRO A 63 0.48 11.34 0.33
CA PRO A 63 0.91 12.58 0.98
C PRO A 63 1.93 13.39 0.17
N SER A 64 2.49 12.83 -0.91
CA SER A 64 3.53 13.48 -1.72
C SER A 64 2.95 14.12 -2.98
N PRO A 65 2.84 15.46 -3.06
CA PRO A 65 2.37 16.15 -4.26
C PRO A 65 3.23 15.86 -5.48
N ARG A 66 4.50 15.53 -5.29
CA ARG A 66 5.43 15.17 -6.37
C ARG A 66 5.15 13.80 -6.97
N LEU A 67 4.82 12.83 -6.13
CA LEU A 67 4.41 11.51 -6.62
C LEU A 67 3.07 11.60 -7.33
N LEU A 68 2.11 12.37 -6.78
CA LEU A 68 0.83 12.64 -7.42
C LEU A 68 0.98 13.32 -8.79
N ALA A 69 1.89 14.28 -8.92
CA ALA A 69 2.18 14.89 -10.22
C ALA A 69 2.69 13.87 -11.26
N ARG A 70 3.47 12.87 -10.84
CA ARG A 70 3.89 11.76 -11.72
C ARG A 70 2.72 10.79 -12.01
N ALA A 71 1.86 10.55 -11.03
CA ALA A 71 0.68 9.70 -11.20
C ALA A 71 -0.31 10.26 -12.24
N GLN A 72 -0.34 11.58 -12.46
CA GLN A 72 -1.21 12.22 -13.43
C GLN A 72 -1.03 11.66 -14.84
N ALA A 73 0.20 11.36 -15.26
CA ALA A 73 0.47 10.77 -16.58
C ALA A 73 -0.08 9.34 -16.71
N ASN A 74 0.01 8.55 -15.66
CA ASN A 74 -0.56 7.19 -15.62
C ASN A 74 -2.09 7.24 -15.48
N ALA A 75 -2.64 8.20 -14.73
CA ALA A 75 -4.07 8.42 -14.59
C ALA A 75 -4.74 8.74 -15.94
N ALA A 76 -4.09 9.51 -16.80
CA ALA A 76 -4.58 9.84 -18.13
C ALA A 76 -4.69 8.62 -19.07
N GLN A 77 -4.03 7.51 -18.75
CA GLN A 77 -4.04 6.27 -19.54
C GLN A 77 -5.05 5.23 -19.01
N THR A 78 -5.70 5.49 -17.87
CA THR A 78 -6.71 4.58 -17.32
C THR A 78 -8.04 4.71 -18.06
N GLN A 79 -8.80 3.62 -18.10
CA GLN A 79 -10.12 3.58 -18.74
C GLN A 79 -11.23 4.12 -17.86
N CYS A 80 -10.99 4.32 -16.58
CA CYS A 80 -11.95 4.85 -15.61
C CYS A 80 -11.45 6.18 -15.02
N PRO A 81 -12.36 7.02 -14.51
CA PRO A 81 -12.01 8.27 -13.85
C PRO A 81 -11.05 8.06 -12.68
N VAL A 82 -9.99 8.86 -12.62
CA VAL A 82 -9.03 8.87 -11.51
C VAL A 82 -9.02 10.25 -10.86
N ARG A 83 -9.23 10.28 -9.56
CA ARG A 83 -9.09 11.49 -8.72
C ARG A 83 -7.88 11.33 -7.82
N LEU A 84 -6.85 12.11 -8.06
CA LEU A 84 -5.66 12.15 -7.20
C LEU A 84 -5.91 13.10 -6.05
N ILE A 85 -5.64 12.63 -4.83
CA ILE A 85 -5.92 13.33 -3.57
C ILE A 85 -4.63 13.42 -2.77
N GLU A 86 -4.19 14.64 -2.46
CA GLU A 86 -3.11 14.86 -1.51
C GLU A 86 -3.66 14.71 -0.08
N GLY A 87 -3.08 13.77 0.67
CA GLY A 87 -3.54 13.52 2.04
C GLY A 87 -2.90 12.30 2.69
N SER A 88 -3.12 12.17 4.01
CA SER A 88 -2.65 11.02 4.79
C SER A 88 -3.72 9.93 4.87
N ALA A 89 -3.26 8.67 4.83
CA ALA A 89 -4.11 7.52 5.09
C ALA A 89 -4.65 7.48 6.54
N GLU A 90 -4.02 8.20 7.45
CA GLU A 90 -4.46 8.33 8.85
C GLU A 90 -5.72 9.20 9.01
N ARG A 91 -6.04 9.98 7.96
CA ARG A 91 -7.26 10.80 7.87
C ARG A 91 -7.67 10.93 6.40
N ILE A 92 -8.37 9.95 5.90
CA ILE A 92 -8.80 9.85 4.50
C ILE A 92 -9.92 10.87 4.24
N PRO A 93 -9.76 11.80 3.27
CA PRO A 93 -10.76 12.84 3.01
C PRO A 93 -11.92 12.33 2.13
N LEU A 94 -12.47 11.18 2.49
CA LEU A 94 -13.64 10.58 1.87
C LEU A 94 -14.72 10.34 2.94
N ALA A 95 -15.97 10.34 2.51
CA ALA A 95 -17.11 10.05 3.37
C ALA A 95 -17.09 8.60 3.87
N ASP A 96 -17.74 8.34 4.99
CA ASP A 96 -17.95 7.00 5.50
C ASP A 96 -18.65 6.14 4.45
N ARG A 97 -18.26 4.85 4.38
CA ARG A 97 -18.90 3.86 3.50
C ARG A 97 -19.04 4.33 2.05
N SER A 98 -17.99 4.93 1.51
CA SER A 98 -17.99 5.56 0.18
C SER A 98 -17.26 4.76 -0.89
N VAL A 99 -16.45 3.75 -0.52
CA VAL A 99 -15.67 2.92 -1.45
C VAL A 99 -15.97 1.43 -1.29
N ASP A 100 -15.88 0.71 -2.37
CA ASP A 100 -16.17 -0.73 -2.43
C ASP A 100 -14.89 -1.56 -2.22
N THR A 101 -13.76 -1.06 -2.72
CA THR A 101 -12.45 -1.70 -2.60
C THR A 101 -11.40 -0.71 -2.12
N ILE A 102 -10.55 -1.13 -1.19
CA ILE A 102 -9.29 -0.44 -0.89
C ILE A 102 -8.15 -1.29 -1.43
N VAL A 103 -7.18 -0.66 -2.06
CA VAL A 103 -5.93 -1.27 -2.50
C VAL A 103 -4.79 -0.64 -1.71
N MET A 104 -3.96 -1.47 -1.08
CA MET A 104 -2.79 -1.05 -0.31
C MET A 104 -1.58 -1.89 -0.76
N THR A 105 -0.61 -1.24 -1.40
CA THR A 105 0.55 -1.94 -1.97
C THR A 105 1.85 -1.26 -1.53
N TRP A 106 2.65 -1.95 -0.72
CA TRP A 106 3.93 -1.47 -0.15
C TRP A 106 3.82 -0.08 0.51
N THR A 107 2.68 0.18 1.15
CA THR A 107 2.35 1.46 1.80
C THR A 107 2.17 1.27 3.30
N GLY A 108 1.49 0.21 3.72
CA GLY A 108 1.22 -0.09 5.13
C GLY A 108 2.50 -0.22 5.96
N CYS A 109 3.61 -0.62 5.35
CA CYS A 109 4.91 -0.67 6.01
C CYS A 109 5.46 0.72 6.37
N SER A 110 5.02 1.79 5.68
CA SER A 110 5.58 3.15 5.80
C SER A 110 4.67 4.15 6.51
N ILE A 111 3.40 3.84 6.71
CA ILE A 111 2.46 4.74 7.40
C ILE A 111 2.86 4.84 8.89
N PRO A 112 3.11 6.04 9.45
CA PRO A 112 3.55 6.19 10.83
C PRO A 112 2.54 5.60 11.83
N ALA A 113 1.31 6.08 11.84
CA ALA A 113 0.23 5.57 12.70
C ALA A 113 -0.65 4.57 11.92
N VAL A 114 -0.08 3.41 11.53
CA VAL A 114 -0.76 2.41 10.70
C VAL A 114 -2.09 1.93 11.28
N GLY A 115 -2.20 1.84 12.60
CA GLY A 115 -3.47 1.48 13.28
C GLY A 115 -4.57 2.52 13.02
N ALA A 116 -4.23 3.82 13.08
CA ALA A 116 -5.18 4.89 12.75
C ALA A 116 -5.57 4.85 11.27
N ALA A 117 -4.60 4.61 10.38
CA ALA A 117 -4.87 4.49 8.96
C ALA A 117 -5.80 3.31 8.63
N LEU A 118 -5.56 2.15 9.23
CA LEU A 118 -6.42 0.97 9.05
C LEU A 118 -7.82 1.20 9.62
N ALA A 119 -7.95 1.90 10.75
CA ALA A 119 -9.25 2.27 11.30
C ALA A 119 -10.00 3.22 10.35
N ASP A 120 -9.31 4.18 9.74
CA ASP A 120 -9.92 5.12 8.80
C ASP A 120 -10.23 4.45 7.44
N MET A 121 -9.40 3.52 6.97
CA MET A 121 -9.72 2.65 5.85
C MET A 121 -11.02 1.86 6.09
N ARG A 122 -11.18 1.30 7.30
CA ARG A 122 -12.43 0.59 7.67
C ARG A 122 -13.64 1.52 7.67
N ARG A 123 -13.48 2.78 8.11
CA ARG A 123 -14.55 3.79 8.10
C ARG A 123 -15.07 4.07 6.68
N VAL A 124 -14.17 4.24 5.71
CA VAL A 124 -14.55 4.58 4.32
C VAL A 124 -15.05 3.38 3.51
N LEU A 125 -14.73 2.14 3.92
CA LEU A 125 -15.25 0.94 3.28
C LEU A 125 -16.76 0.78 3.49
N ARG A 126 -17.46 0.42 2.43
CA ARG A 126 -18.87 0.00 2.48
C ARG A 126 -19.01 -1.35 3.19
N PRO A 127 -20.19 -1.64 3.75
CA PRO A 127 -20.53 -2.99 4.14
C PRO A 127 -20.35 -3.95 2.95
N GLY A 128 -19.61 -5.04 3.14
CA GLY A 128 -19.25 -6.00 2.08
C GLY A 128 -18.06 -5.56 1.21
N GLY A 129 -17.46 -4.40 1.47
CA GLY A 129 -16.24 -3.95 0.80
C GLY A 129 -14.99 -4.68 1.31
N HIS A 130 -13.92 -4.67 0.51
CA HIS A 130 -12.69 -5.41 0.77
C HIS A 130 -11.45 -4.53 0.74
N LEU A 131 -10.50 -4.86 1.59
CA LEU A 131 -9.11 -4.39 1.52
C LEU A 131 -8.27 -5.45 0.79
N LEU A 132 -7.74 -5.12 -0.36
CA LEU A 132 -6.77 -5.92 -1.10
C LEU A 132 -5.37 -5.38 -0.82
N PHE A 133 -4.44 -6.25 -0.46
CA PHE A 133 -3.12 -5.81 -0.05
C PHE A 133 -1.97 -6.67 -0.58
N VAL A 134 -0.84 -6.04 -0.82
CA VAL A 134 0.48 -6.67 -0.91
C VAL A 134 1.51 -5.79 -0.20
N GLU A 135 2.17 -6.36 0.79
CA GLU A 135 3.11 -5.65 1.66
C GLU A 135 4.33 -6.51 1.92
N HIS A 136 5.48 -5.90 2.09
CA HIS A 136 6.58 -6.62 2.73
C HIS A 136 6.45 -6.51 4.26
N GLY A 137 7.02 -7.47 4.98
CA GLY A 137 6.94 -7.42 6.43
C GLY A 137 7.78 -8.48 7.12
N ARG A 138 7.43 -8.75 8.38
CA ARG A 138 8.17 -9.65 9.25
C ARG A 138 8.19 -11.07 8.71
N ALA A 139 9.41 -11.60 8.55
CA ALA A 139 9.62 -12.98 8.13
C ALA A 139 9.32 -13.95 9.30
N PRO A 140 8.80 -15.17 9.01
CA PRO A 140 8.49 -16.16 10.04
C PRO A 140 9.76 -16.83 10.63
N GLN A 141 10.87 -16.80 9.91
CA GLN A 141 12.12 -17.41 10.40
C GLN A 141 12.77 -16.51 11.47
N ALA A 142 12.95 -17.03 12.66
CA ALA A 142 13.49 -16.30 13.81
C ALA A 142 14.85 -15.62 13.54
N GLY A 143 15.71 -16.25 12.72
CA GLY A 143 17.00 -15.64 12.32
C GLY A 143 16.82 -14.39 11.47
N VAL A 144 15.93 -14.44 10.47
CA VAL A 144 15.63 -13.30 9.60
C VAL A 144 14.92 -12.20 10.39
N ALA A 145 13.91 -12.57 11.18
CA ALA A 145 13.15 -11.63 12.01
C ALA A 145 14.05 -10.85 12.98
N ARG A 146 15.03 -11.51 13.62
CA ARG A 146 16.02 -10.84 14.50
C ARG A 146 16.88 -9.81 13.73
N TRP A 147 17.24 -10.11 12.48
CA TRP A 147 17.96 -9.15 11.65
C TRP A 147 17.06 -8.00 11.22
N GLN A 148 15.79 -8.27 10.89
CA GLN A 148 14.81 -7.22 10.61
C GLN A 148 14.66 -6.27 11.82
N ASP A 149 14.48 -6.80 13.05
CA ASP A 149 14.36 -6.00 14.28
C ASP A 149 15.60 -5.13 14.54
N ARG A 150 16.82 -5.69 14.28
CA ARG A 150 18.08 -4.97 14.48
C ARG A 150 18.30 -3.85 13.46
N LEU A 151 17.90 -4.06 12.23
CA LEU A 151 18.12 -3.12 11.12
C LEU A 151 16.99 -2.10 10.96
N ASP A 152 15.79 -2.39 11.45
CA ASP A 152 14.60 -1.55 11.29
C ASP A 152 14.81 -0.09 11.70
N PRO A 153 15.43 0.25 12.86
CA PRO A 153 15.64 1.64 13.25
C PRO A 153 16.47 2.45 12.25
N PHE A 154 17.46 1.83 11.61
CA PHE A 154 18.29 2.48 10.59
C PHE A 154 17.56 2.53 9.24
N TRP A 155 16.92 1.43 8.88
CA TRP A 155 16.18 1.32 7.63
C TRP A 155 15.02 2.32 7.57
N HIS A 156 14.23 2.42 8.63
CA HIS A 156 13.13 3.37 8.75
C HIS A 156 13.55 4.82 8.42
N VAL A 157 14.72 5.25 8.88
CA VAL A 157 15.23 6.60 8.59
C VAL A 157 15.64 6.75 7.13
N LEU A 158 16.31 5.76 6.56
CA LEU A 158 16.83 5.80 5.18
C LEU A 158 15.75 5.62 4.12
N SER A 159 14.74 4.79 4.40
CA SER A 159 13.69 4.41 3.45
C SER A 159 12.44 5.29 3.48
N GLY A 160 12.50 6.42 4.21
CA GLY A 160 11.36 7.34 4.28
C GLY A 160 10.19 6.85 5.14
N GLY A 161 10.47 6.02 6.14
CA GLY A 161 9.48 5.56 7.11
C GLY A 161 9.09 4.08 7.00
N CYS A 162 9.66 3.35 6.06
CA CYS A 162 9.36 1.93 5.87
C CYS A 162 9.93 1.06 6.99
N HIS A 163 9.10 0.20 7.57
CA HIS A 163 9.45 -0.79 8.58
C HIS A 163 9.62 -2.19 7.99
N LEU A 164 10.73 -2.86 8.33
CA LEU A 164 11.03 -4.22 7.84
C LEU A 164 10.27 -5.31 8.59
N ASN A 165 9.84 -5.02 9.82
CA ASN A 165 9.42 -6.02 10.81
C ASN A 165 7.93 -5.96 11.17
N ARG A 166 7.11 -5.23 10.42
CA ARG A 166 5.66 -5.20 10.63
C ARG A 166 5.05 -6.55 10.25
N LYS A 167 4.27 -7.12 11.15
CA LYS A 167 3.49 -8.33 10.91
C LYS A 167 2.11 -7.90 10.40
N ILE A 168 1.92 -7.98 9.09
CA ILE A 168 0.78 -7.34 8.40
C ILE A 168 -0.56 -7.96 8.77
N ASP A 169 -0.61 -9.28 8.91
CA ASP A 169 -1.81 -10.02 9.32
C ASP A 169 -2.28 -9.66 10.74
N ASP A 170 -1.34 -9.50 11.68
CA ASP A 170 -1.66 -9.04 13.04
C ASP A 170 -2.17 -7.59 13.02
N LEU A 171 -1.50 -6.68 12.30
CA LEU A 171 -1.94 -5.29 12.18
C LEU A 171 -3.36 -5.17 11.63
N LEU A 172 -3.70 -5.95 10.61
CA LEU A 172 -5.06 -6.00 10.05
C LEU A 172 -6.06 -6.52 11.07
N SER A 173 -5.72 -7.60 11.78
CA SER A 173 -6.58 -8.21 12.78
C SER A 173 -6.85 -7.28 13.95
N ASP A 174 -5.81 -6.61 14.45
CA ASP A 174 -5.89 -5.63 15.56
C ASP A 174 -6.72 -4.40 15.19
N ALA A 175 -6.68 -4.00 13.91
CA ALA A 175 -7.51 -2.91 13.39
C ALA A 175 -8.96 -3.31 13.09
N GLY A 176 -9.37 -4.55 13.40
CA GLY A 176 -10.74 -5.02 13.23
C GLY A 176 -11.07 -5.50 11.81
N PHE A 177 -10.07 -5.90 11.03
CA PHE A 177 -10.26 -6.65 9.80
C PHE A 177 -10.23 -8.16 10.06
N ARG A 178 -10.98 -8.90 9.26
CA ARG A 178 -10.86 -10.34 9.13
C ARG A 178 -10.07 -10.62 7.85
N VAL A 179 -8.91 -11.23 7.96
CA VAL A 179 -8.13 -11.69 6.82
C VAL A 179 -8.83 -12.90 6.21
N GLU A 180 -9.30 -12.77 4.98
CA GLU A 180 -10.05 -13.80 4.26
C GLU A 180 -9.13 -14.72 3.44
N ARG A 181 -8.09 -14.10 2.87
CA ARG A 181 -7.06 -14.81 2.11
C ARG A 181 -5.70 -14.22 2.45
N LEU A 182 -4.74 -15.08 2.70
CA LEU A 182 -3.35 -14.70 2.97
C LEU A 182 -2.40 -15.66 2.24
N GLU A 183 -1.59 -15.12 1.38
CA GLU A 183 -0.45 -15.79 0.78
C GLU A 183 0.81 -15.09 1.27
N THR A 184 1.81 -15.86 1.68
CA THR A 184 3.10 -15.32 2.12
C THR A 184 4.24 -16.03 1.43
N GLY A 185 5.36 -15.33 1.22
CA GLY A 185 6.53 -15.90 0.58
C GLY A 185 7.62 -14.89 0.31
N TYR A 186 8.74 -15.37 -0.16
CA TYR A 186 9.86 -14.52 -0.55
C TYR A 186 9.82 -14.23 -2.05
N ILE A 187 10.09 -12.99 -2.41
CA ILE A 187 10.47 -12.60 -3.76
C ILE A 187 12.01 -12.61 -3.90
N PRO A 188 12.57 -12.61 -5.11
CA PRO A 188 14.01 -12.50 -5.32
C PRO A 188 14.62 -11.27 -4.64
N GLY A 189 15.73 -11.47 -3.89
CA GLY A 189 16.45 -10.39 -3.21
C GLY A 189 16.87 -10.74 -1.77
N PRO A 190 17.35 -9.76 -1.00
CA PRO A 190 17.76 -9.96 0.38
C PRO A 190 16.59 -10.39 1.28
N ARG A 191 16.69 -11.54 1.92
CA ARG A 191 15.59 -12.13 2.72
C ARG A 191 15.03 -11.22 3.81
N ILE A 192 15.83 -10.32 4.35
CA ILE A 192 15.37 -9.34 5.35
C ILE A 192 14.39 -8.30 4.79
N MET A 193 14.30 -8.14 3.46
CA MET A 193 13.48 -7.13 2.78
C MET A 193 12.37 -7.72 1.90
N THR A 194 12.43 -9.03 1.63
CA THR A 194 11.67 -9.63 0.52
C THR A 194 10.59 -10.61 0.95
N PHE A 195 10.29 -10.71 2.25
CA PHE A 195 9.16 -11.49 2.71
C PHE A 195 7.85 -10.70 2.51
N MET A 196 6.96 -11.25 1.70
CA MET A 196 5.71 -10.62 1.28
C MET A 196 4.49 -11.24 1.95
N TYR A 197 3.51 -10.39 2.22
CA TYR A 197 2.15 -10.71 2.59
C TYR A 197 1.23 -10.23 1.49
N GLN A 198 0.43 -11.10 0.92
CA GLN A 198 -0.55 -10.75 -0.11
C GLN A 198 -1.90 -11.36 0.22
N GLY A 199 -2.97 -10.58 0.05
CA GLY A 199 -4.27 -11.13 0.37
C GLY A 199 -5.43 -10.16 0.26
N ALA A 200 -6.52 -10.59 0.90
CA ALA A 200 -7.74 -9.83 1.03
C ALA A 200 -8.25 -9.88 2.47
N ALA A 201 -8.83 -8.80 2.94
CA ALA A 201 -9.44 -8.67 4.24
C ALA A 201 -10.76 -7.88 4.16
N SER A 202 -11.69 -8.14 5.06
CA SER A 202 -12.95 -7.39 5.19
C SER A 202 -13.12 -6.86 6.61
N PRO A 203 -13.86 -5.77 6.82
CA PRO A 203 -14.25 -5.34 8.16
C PRO A 203 -14.98 -6.47 8.92
N ARG A 204 -14.70 -6.59 10.23
CA ARG A 204 -15.44 -7.49 11.13
C ARG A 204 -16.80 -6.92 11.48
#